data_ee2caa77067ca51e0ab16f7cdbb12a49
#
_entry.id   ee2caa77067ca51e0ab16f7cdbb12a49
#
_cell.length_a   1.000
_cell.length_b   1.000
_cell.length_c   1.000
_cell.angle_alpha   90.00
_cell.angle_beta   90.00
_cell.angle_gamma   90.00
#
_symmetry.space_group_name_H-M   'P 1'
#
loop_
_entity.id
_entity.type
_entity.pdbx_description
1 polymer ?
#
loop_
_entity_poly.entity_id
_entity_poly.type
_entity_poly.pdbx_seq_one_letter_code
_entity_poly.pdbx_strand_id
1 'polypeptide(L)'
;MKQGHWEHRYQTGETNWEKGAPSPGLVDFLTSHSDLPRSTVLVPGCGTGHDVRAFAAAGFEATGLDFAPSAVALAKERTQAAGLRAKFCRKDFLRAKLRRRFDWLFEHTCFCAINPADRDAYVRAVLRWLKLDGQFLAIHYMIPSEGPEPPFGVTRRELWERFSPHFELLAEWTPRSYPNRVGLEQMLWWKRKQEFRSPKSEVRRKPECRKSKLSVPIR
;
A
#
# COMPACT_ATOMS: atom_id res chain seq x y z
N MET A 1 5.05 -9.49 -13.59
CA MET A 1 4.04 -10.35 -14.20
C MET A 1 2.91 -9.54 -14.79
N LYS A 2 2.27 -10.04 -15.87
CA LYS A 2 1.15 -9.34 -16.52
C LYS A 2 -0.16 -9.74 -15.83
N GLN A 3 -1.17 -8.86 -15.90
CA GLN A 3 -2.51 -9.07 -15.35
C GLN A 3 -3.10 -10.43 -15.75
N GLY A 4 -2.96 -10.84 -17.01
CA GLY A 4 -3.51 -12.11 -17.53
C GLY A 4 -2.99 -13.35 -16.81
N HIS A 5 -1.76 -13.33 -16.29
CA HIS A 5 -1.21 -14.45 -15.54
C HIS A 5 -1.93 -14.64 -14.16
N TRP A 6 -2.16 -13.55 -13.42
CA TRP A 6 -2.89 -13.63 -12.15
C TRP A 6 -4.36 -13.97 -12.35
N GLU A 7 -5.00 -13.39 -13.37
CA GLU A 7 -6.38 -13.71 -13.70
C GLU A 7 -6.54 -15.19 -14.04
N HIS A 8 -5.65 -15.75 -14.85
CA HIS A 8 -5.65 -17.18 -15.18
C HIS A 8 -5.60 -18.04 -13.92
N ARG A 9 -4.71 -17.73 -12.96
CA ARG A 9 -4.59 -18.49 -11.71
C ARG A 9 -5.87 -18.44 -10.86
N TYR A 10 -6.57 -17.31 -10.84
CA TYR A 10 -7.89 -17.23 -10.19
C TYR A 10 -8.95 -18.07 -10.91
N GLN A 11 -8.92 -18.12 -12.25
CA GLN A 11 -9.85 -18.89 -13.05
C GLN A 11 -9.61 -20.41 -12.94
N THR A 12 -8.36 -20.83 -12.81
CA THR A 12 -7.96 -22.25 -12.68
C THR A 12 -7.95 -22.77 -11.24
N GLY A 13 -8.10 -21.87 -10.24
CA GLY A 13 -8.04 -22.25 -8.84
C GLY A 13 -6.61 -22.42 -8.30
N GLU A 14 -5.59 -22.07 -9.08
CA GLU A 14 -4.17 -22.16 -8.67
C GLU A 14 -3.78 -20.98 -7.75
N THR A 15 -4.46 -20.85 -6.62
CA THR A 15 -4.35 -19.72 -5.69
C THR A 15 -3.72 -20.13 -4.36
N ASN A 16 -2.54 -20.71 -4.38
CA ASN A 16 -1.82 -21.22 -3.20
C ASN A 16 -1.56 -20.17 -2.10
N TRP A 17 -1.62 -18.88 -2.43
CA TRP A 17 -1.54 -17.77 -1.48
C TRP A 17 -2.86 -17.52 -0.73
N GLU A 18 -3.98 -17.98 -1.27
CA GLU A 18 -5.31 -17.86 -0.65
C GLU A 18 -5.41 -18.81 0.54
N LYS A 19 -5.67 -18.29 1.73
CA LYS A 19 -5.71 -19.06 2.98
C LYS A 19 -7.10 -19.14 3.61
N GLY A 20 -8.11 -18.59 2.96
CA GLY A 20 -9.50 -18.65 3.40
C GLY A 20 -9.82 -17.78 4.62
N ALA A 21 -8.84 -17.05 5.16
CA ALA A 21 -8.98 -16.20 6.35
C ALA A 21 -8.06 -14.97 6.23
N PRO A 22 -8.30 -13.90 7.02
CA PRO A 22 -7.36 -12.80 7.11
C PRO A 22 -6.04 -13.24 7.74
N SER A 23 -4.97 -12.48 7.46
CA SER A 23 -3.67 -12.73 8.09
C SER A 23 -3.78 -12.76 9.61
N PRO A 24 -3.29 -13.82 10.29
CA PRO A 24 -3.31 -13.90 11.75
C PRO A 24 -2.60 -12.71 12.42
N GLY A 25 -1.47 -12.25 11.84
CA GLY A 25 -0.75 -11.09 12.35
C GLY A 25 -1.54 -9.79 12.24
N LEU A 26 -2.34 -9.61 11.18
CA LEU A 26 -3.25 -8.47 11.08
C LEU A 26 -4.36 -8.54 12.13
N VAL A 27 -4.95 -9.71 12.33
CA VAL A 27 -6.00 -9.89 13.35
C VAL A 27 -5.49 -9.53 14.74
N ASP A 28 -4.29 -10.00 15.10
CA ASP A 28 -3.66 -9.69 16.38
C ASP A 28 -3.36 -8.18 16.50
N PHE A 29 -2.86 -7.56 15.43
CA PHE A 29 -2.61 -6.13 15.40
C PHE A 29 -3.89 -5.31 15.63
N LEU A 30 -4.97 -5.62 14.92
CA LEU A 30 -6.24 -4.90 15.05
C LEU A 30 -6.88 -5.10 16.42
N THR A 31 -6.67 -6.25 17.04
CA THR A 31 -7.15 -6.56 18.39
C THR A 31 -6.38 -5.80 19.45
N SER A 32 -5.04 -5.79 19.36
CA SER A 32 -4.17 -5.11 20.34
C SER A 32 -4.16 -3.58 20.19
N HIS A 33 -4.60 -3.06 19.05
CA HIS A 33 -4.68 -1.63 18.77
C HIS A 33 -6.13 -1.20 18.50
N SER A 34 -7.06 -1.67 19.31
CA SER A 34 -8.50 -1.38 19.14
C SER A 34 -8.87 0.09 19.36
N ASP A 35 -7.99 0.89 19.98
CA ASP A 35 -8.08 2.32 20.23
C ASP A 35 -7.63 3.20 19.06
N LEU A 36 -7.01 2.62 18.01
CA LEU A 36 -6.62 3.39 16.83
C LEU A 36 -7.79 4.12 16.20
N PRO A 37 -7.62 5.40 15.80
CA PRO A 37 -8.67 6.15 15.13
C PRO A 37 -9.16 5.46 13.87
N ARG A 38 -10.47 5.28 13.74
CA ARG A 38 -11.08 4.71 12.53
C ARG A 38 -10.86 5.66 11.36
N SER A 39 -10.15 5.20 10.37
CA SER A 39 -9.68 6.01 9.25
C SER A 39 -9.70 5.19 7.95
N THR A 40 -9.09 5.71 6.91
CA THR A 40 -9.09 5.07 5.60
C THR A 40 -7.91 4.15 5.43
N VAL A 41 -8.14 2.92 4.93
CA VAL A 41 -7.08 1.96 4.63
C VAL A 41 -7.15 1.47 3.19
N LEU A 42 -5.98 1.35 2.55
CA LEU A 42 -5.80 0.73 1.24
C LEU A 42 -5.06 -0.59 1.40
N VAL A 43 -5.58 -1.63 0.75
CA VAL A 43 -4.94 -2.95 0.66
C VAL A 43 -4.63 -3.27 -0.80
N PRO A 44 -3.38 -3.10 -1.27
CA PRO A 44 -2.97 -3.48 -2.62
C PRO A 44 -2.80 -4.99 -2.76
N GLY A 45 -3.10 -5.54 -3.95
CA GLY A 45 -3.08 -6.98 -4.17
C GLY A 45 -4.02 -7.73 -3.23
N CYS A 46 -5.22 -7.17 -3.01
CA CYS A 46 -6.12 -7.62 -1.95
C CYS A 46 -6.71 -9.03 -2.18
N GLY A 47 -6.49 -9.62 -3.35
CA GLY A 47 -7.04 -10.92 -3.69
C GLY A 47 -8.55 -11.00 -3.47
N THR A 48 -9.00 -12.04 -2.80
CA THR A 48 -10.43 -12.23 -2.46
C THR A 48 -10.88 -11.43 -1.23
N GLY A 49 -10.07 -10.49 -0.72
CA GLY A 49 -10.46 -9.44 0.21
C GLY A 49 -10.51 -9.84 1.68
N HIS A 50 -9.82 -10.88 2.13
CA HIS A 50 -9.84 -11.29 3.54
C HIS A 50 -9.35 -10.19 4.49
N ASP A 51 -8.18 -9.60 4.23
CA ASP A 51 -7.62 -8.54 5.06
C ASP A 51 -8.43 -7.25 4.96
N VAL A 52 -9.01 -6.96 3.78
CA VAL A 52 -9.95 -5.82 3.61
C VAL A 52 -11.17 -5.98 4.52
N ARG A 53 -11.74 -7.20 4.60
CA ARG A 53 -12.87 -7.50 5.50
C ARG A 53 -12.47 -7.40 6.97
N ALA A 54 -11.25 -7.81 7.35
CA ALA A 54 -10.75 -7.65 8.72
C ALA A 54 -10.70 -6.17 9.14
N PHE A 55 -10.17 -5.30 8.29
CA PHE A 55 -10.20 -3.86 8.52
C PHE A 55 -11.61 -3.29 8.57
N ALA A 56 -12.51 -3.72 7.67
CA ALA A 56 -13.90 -3.27 7.66
C ALA A 56 -14.64 -3.69 8.93
N ALA A 57 -14.45 -4.93 9.41
CA ALA A 57 -15.00 -5.42 10.66
C ALA A 57 -14.46 -4.65 11.88
N ALA A 58 -13.21 -4.22 11.83
CA ALA A 58 -12.59 -3.34 12.82
C ALA A 58 -13.05 -1.87 12.71
N GLY A 59 -13.95 -1.52 11.77
CA GLY A 59 -14.55 -0.19 11.60
C GLY A 59 -13.77 0.79 10.73
N PHE A 60 -12.75 0.35 9.99
CA PHE A 60 -12.03 1.20 9.02
C PHE A 60 -12.83 1.35 7.71
N GLU A 61 -12.65 2.51 7.03
CA GLU A 61 -13.10 2.66 5.64
C GLU A 61 -12.12 1.93 4.71
N ALA A 62 -12.33 0.64 4.51
CA ALA A 62 -11.41 -0.22 3.80
C ALA A 62 -11.62 -0.19 2.27
N THR A 63 -10.52 -0.15 1.53
CA THR A 63 -10.49 -0.24 0.07
C THR A 63 -9.46 -1.27 -0.37
N GLY A 64 -9.91 -2.29 -1.11
CA GLY A 64 -9.04 -3.26 -1.76
C GLY A 64 -8.73 -2.87 -3.20
N LEU A 65 -7.48 -3.04 -3.61
CA LEU A 65 -7.07 -2.98 -5.01
C LEU A 65 -6.56 -4.34 -5.45
N ASP A 66 -7.09 -4.82 -6.55
CA ASP A 66 -6.48 -5.92 -7.30
C ASP A 66 -6.65 -5.66 -8.79
N PHE A 67 -5.78 -6.21 -9.61
CA PHE A 67 -5.92 -6.04 -11.05
C PHE A 67 -6.54 -7.26 -11.73
N ALA A 68 -6.67 -8.41 -11.03
CA ALA A 68 -7.38 -9.58 -11.49
C ALA A 68 -8.91 -9.40 -11.34
N PRO A 69 -9.70 -9.42 -12.42
CA PRO A 69 -11.15 -9.27 -12.37
C PRO A 69 -11.83 -10.29 -11.44
N SER A 70 -11.43 -11.56 -11.51
CA SER A 70 -12.00 -12.64 -10.71
C SER A 70 -11.75 -12.44 -9.23
N ALA A 71 -10.55 -11.98 -8.82
CA ALA A 71 -10.26 -11.65 -7.44
C ALA A 71 -11.20 -10.56 -6.92
N VAL A 72 -11.36 -9.47 -7.69
CA VAL A 72 -12.24 -8.34 -7.31
C VAL A 72 -13.71 -8.76 -7.22
N ALA A 73 -14.17 -9.63 -8.13
CA ALA A 73 -15.55 -10.14 -8.10
C ALA A 73 -15.80 -10.96 -6.82
N LEU A 74 -14.92 -11.93 -6.53
CA LEU A 74 -14.99 -12.75 -5.32
C LEU A 74 -14.88 -11.92 -4.04
N ALA A 75 -14.01 -10.90 -4.03
CA ALA A 75 -13.86 -10.02 -2.88
C ALA A 75 -15.16 -9.25 -2.57
N LYS A 76 -15.86 -8.75 -3.59
CA LYS A 76 -17.16 -8.07 -3.44
C LYS A 76 -18.24 -9.02 -2.93
N GLU A 77 -18.37 -10.18 -3.57
CA GLU A 77 -19.35 -11.20 -3.22
C GLU A 77 -19.21 -11.63 -1.75
N ARG A 78 -17.99 -12.04 -1.35
CA ARG A 78 -17.70 -12.51 0.01
C ARG A 78 -17.87 -11.41 1.06
N THR A 79 -17.62 -10.14 0.70
CA THR A 79 -17.81 -9.00 1.60
C THR A 79 -19.29 -8.71 1.81
N GLN A 80 -20.08 -8.78 0.74
CA GLN A 80 -21.54 -8.67 0.82
C GLN A 80 -22.15 -9.80 1.64
N ALA A 81 -21.72 -11.05 1.40
CA ALA A 81 -22.18 -12.23 2.16
C ALA A 81 -21.85 -12.12 3.66
N ALA A 82 -20.74 -11.47 4.01
CA ALA A 82 -20.37 -11.22 5.40
C ALA A 82 -21.10 -10.01 6.03
N GLY A 83 -22.00 -9.34 5.33
CA GLY A 83 -22.72 -8.15 5.82
C GLY A 83 -21.81 -6.93 6.04
N LEU A 84 -20.58 -6.94 5.49
CA LEU A 84 -19.61 -5.88 5.67
C LEU A 84 -19.64 -4.86 4.51
N ARG A 85 -19.11 -3.66 4.78
CA ARG A 85 -18.98 -2.59 3.79
C ARG A 85 -17.50 -2.31 3.51
N ALA A 86 -17.07 -2.54 2.28
CA ALA A 86 -15.75 -2.16 1.78
C ALA A 86 -15.81 -1.81 0.30
N LYS A 87 -14.79 -1.09 -0.20
CA LYS A 87 -14.67 -0.74 -1.62
C LYS A 87 -13.65 -1.67 -2.28
N PHE A 88 -13.94 -2.13 -3.50
CA PHE A 88 -13.00 -2.91 -4.29
C PHE A 88 -12.87 -2.30 -5.68
N CYS A 89 -11.62 -2.06 -6.10
CA CYS A 89 -11.31 -1.44 -7.39
C CYS A 89 -10.38 -2.35 -8.18
N ARG A 90 -10.78 -2.67 -9.42
CA ARG A 90 -9.90 -3.31 -10.39
C ARG A 90 -8.91 -2.30 -10.94
N LYS A 91 -7.68 -2.28 -10.40
CA LYS A 91 -6.62 -1.36 -10.81
C LYS A 91 -5.24 -1.96 -10.55
N ASP A 92 -4.28 -1.60 -11.41
CA ASP A 92 -2.86 -1.85 -11.17
C ASP A 92 -2.35 -0.86 -10.11
N PHE A 93 -1.94 -1.36 -8.95
CA PHE A 93 -1.43 -0.54 -7.85
C PHE A 93 -0.22 0.30 -8.25
N LEU A 94 0.67 -0.26 -9.08
CA LEU A 94 1.90 0.43 -9.48
C LEU A 94 1.65 1.62 -10.41
N ARG A 95 0.62 1.56 -11.24
CA ARG A 95 0.37 2.50 -12.34
C ARG A 95 -0.85 3.38 -12.15
N ALA A 96 -1.84 2.92 -11.38
CA ALA A 96 -3.09 3.63 -11.25
C ALA A 96 -2.92 4.98 -10.55
N LYS A 97 -3.73 5.94 -10.99
CA LYS A 97 -3.88 7.24 -10.36
C LYS A 97 -5.24 7.26 -9.64
N LEU A 98 -5.25 7.53 -8.35
CA LEU A 98 -6.48 7.83 -7.61
C LEU A 98 -6.48 9.32 -7.22
N ARG A 99 -7.69 9.85 -7.01
CA ARG A 99 -7.88 11.24 -6.54
C ARG A 99 -7.72 11.39 -5.03
N ARG A 100 -7.50 10.28 -4.30
CA ARG A 100 -7.53 10.19 -2.85
C ARG A 100 -6.27 9.51 -2.35
N ARG A 101 -5.75 9.97 -1.19
CA ARG A 101 -4.73 9.31 -0.39
C ARG A 101 -5.37 8.70 0.86
N PHE A 102 -4.72 7.69 1.42
CA PHE A 102 -5.20 6.93 2.55
C PHE A 102 -4.39 7.23 3.81
N ASP A 103 -5.01 7.06 4.98
CA ASP A 103 -4.33 7.18 6.27
C ASP A 103 -3.44 5.96 6.52
N TRP A 104 -3.91 4.78 6.08
CA TRP A 104 -3.21 3.50 6.17
C TRP A 104 -3.04 2.85 4.80
N LEU A 105 -1.92 2.17 4.66
CA LEU A 105 -1.71 1.17 3.63
C LEU A 105 -1.32 -0.12 4.35
N PHE A 106 -2.00 -1.22 4.04
CA PHE A 106 -1.66 -2.54 4.54
C PHE A 106 -1.32 -3.46 3.38
N GLU A 107 -0.21 -4.18 3.49
CA GLU A 107 0.16 -5.22 2.53
C GLU A 107 0.45 -6.54 3.21
N HIS A 108 0.02 -7.63 2.59
CA HIS A 108 0.35 -8.98 2.96
C HIS A 108 0.62 -9.77 1.68
N THR A 109 1.85 -10.23 1.50
CA THR A 109 2.30 -11.02 0.33
C THR A 109 2.17 -10.34 -1.04
N CYS A 110 1.95 -9.03 -1.08
CA CYS A 110 1.93 -8.26 -2.32
C CYS A 110 3.36 -7.94 -2.80
N PHE A 111 4.26 -7.49 -1.91
CA PHE A 111 5.62 -7.11 -2.27
C PHE A 111 6.42 -8.28 -2.86
N CYS A 112 6.31 -9.48 -2.29
CA CYS A 112 6.97 -10.68 -2.82
C CYS A 112 6.38 -11.16 -4.16
N ALA A 113 5.20 -10.68 -4.54
CA ALA A 113 4.59 -10.95 -5.84
C ALA A 113 5.04 -9.95 -6.93
N ILE A 114 5.69 -8.83 -6.55
CA ILE A 114 6.21 -7.82 -7.47
C ILE A 114 7.58 -8.26 -8.00
N ASN A 115 7.74 -8.19 -9.33
CA ASN A 115 9.05 -8.44 -9.94
C ASN A 115 10.11 -7.53 -9.29
N PRO A 116 11.28 -8.06 -8.89
CA PRO A 116 12.33 -7.26 -8.27
C PRO A 116 12.69 -5.98 -9.03
N ALA A 117 12.66 -6.00 -10.37
CA ALA A 117 12.88 -4.83 -11.21
C ALA A 117 11.81 -3.73 -11.07
N ASP A 118 10.61 -4.07 -10.59
CA ASP A 118 9.50 -3.14 -10.39
C ASP A 118 9.34 -2.67 -8.94
N ARG A 119 10.19 -3.12 -8.00
CA ARG A 119 10.07 -2.80 -6.57
C ARG A 119 10.26 -1.32 -6.25
N ASP A 120 11.06 -0.58 -7.04
CA ASP A 120 11.11 0.88 -6.93
C ASP A 120 9.79 1.54 -7.33
N ALA A 121 9.11 1.00 -8.33
CA ALA A 121 7.77 1.47 -8.70
C ALA A 121 6.74 1.16 -7.60
N TYR A 122 6.91 0.05 -6.87
CA TYR A 122 6.10 -0.28 -5.70
C TYR A 122 6.28 0.75 -4.59
N VAL A 123 7.51 1.10 -4.21
CA VAL A 123 7.78 2.14 -3.19
C VAL A 123 7.17 3.48 -3.59
N ARG A 124 7.36 3.89 -4.86
CA ARG A 124 6.72 5.10 -5.40
C ARG A 124 5.19 5.03 -5.35
N ALA A 125 4.60 3.85 -5.55
CA ALA A 125 3.16 3.65 -5.43
C ALA A 125 2.71 3.81 -3.97
N VAL A 126 3.39 3.18 -3.00
CA VAL A 126 3.10 3.35 -1.57
C VAL A 126 3.09 4.84 -1.20
N LEU A 127 4.12 5.60 -1.61
CA LEU A 127 4.21 7.04 -1.37
C LEU A 127 3.08 7.84 -2.05
N ARG A 128 2.65 7.42 -3.23
CA ARG A 128 1.56 8.10 -3.98
C ARG A 128 0.21 7.91 -3.31
N TRP A 129 -0.03 6.73 -2.75
CA TRP A 129 -1.32 6.34 -2.16
C TRP A 129 -1.48 6.75 -0.71
N LEU A 130 -0.38 6.88 0.04
CA LEU A 130 -0.38 7.20 1.47
C LEU A 130 -0.32 8.71 1.70
N LYS A 131 -1.06 9.22 2.68
CA LYS A 131 -0.95 10.61 3.15
C LYS A 131 0.44 10.86 3.75
N LEU A 132 0.83 12.12 3.89
CA LEU A 132 1.92 12.51 4.79
C LEU A 132 1.53 12.12 6.23
N ASP A 133 2.48 11.68 7.02
CA ASP A 133 2.25 11.07 8.36
C ASP A 133 1.39 9.79 8.34
N GLY A 134 1.01 9.29 7.16
CA GLY A 134 0.25 8.06 7.01
C GLY A 134 1.05 6.82 7.43
N GLN A 135 0.33 5.77 7.79
CA GLN A 135 0.88 4.52 8.32
C GLN A 135 0.97 3.45 7.24
N PHE A 136 2.12 2.81 7.13
CA PHE A 136 2.32 1.65 6.27
C PHE A 136 2.61 0.42 7.13
N LEU A 137 1.65 -0.48 7.22
CA LEU A 137 1.76 -1.74 7.94
C LEU A 137 1.92 -2.86 6.92
N ALA A 138 2.95 -3.67 7.06
CA ALA A 138 3.28 -4.69 6.07
C ALA A 138 3.67 -6.01 6.73
N ILE A 139 3.14 -7.11 6.22
CA ILE A 139 3.59 -8.46 6.55
C ILE A 139 4.34 -9.01 5.35
N HIS A 140 5.65 -8.95 5.41
CA HIS A 140 6.52 -9.41 4.34
C HIS A 140 6.81 -10.91 4.47
N TYR A 141 6.74 -11.62 3.34
CA TYR A 141 7.09 -13.02 3.24
C TYR A 141 8.58 -13.15 2.95
N MET A 142 9.37 -13.48 4.00
CA MET A 142 10.82 -13.44 4.03
C MET A 142 11.41 -14.77 3.57
N ILE A 143 11.40 -15.04 2.27
CA ILE A 143 11.91 -16.29 1.71
C ILE A 143 13.13 -16.03 0.82
N PRO A 144 14.10 -16.96 0.79
CA PRO A 144 15.26 -16.90 -0.08
C PRO A 144 14.91 -17.46 -1.49
N SER A 145 13.91 -16.88 -2.17
CA SER A 145 13.52 -17.38 -3.50
C SER A 145 14.24 -16.61 -4.61
N GLU A 146 14.94 -17.32 -5.46
CA GLU A 146 15.63 -16.79 -6.64
C GLU A 146 14.96 -17.26 -7.95
N GLY A 147 13.75 -17.83 -7.86
CA GLY A 147 13.00 -18.33 -9.00
C GLY A 147 12.55 -17.24 -9.98
N PRO A 148 12.23 -17.61 -11.23
CA PRO A 148 11.75 -16.67 -12.25
C PRO A 148 10.32 -16.19 -12.00
N GLU A 149 9.58 -16.83 -11.09
CA GLU A 149 8.18 -16.56 -10.75
C GLU A 149 8.00 -16.26 -9.26
N PRO A 150 6.93 -15.51 -8.89
CA PRO A 150 6.62 -15.26 -7.50
C PRO A 150 6.20 -16.54 -6.74
N PRO A 151 6.45 -16.54 -5.42
CA PRO A 151 6.94 -15.40 -4.64
C PRO A 151 8.45 -15.20 -4.82
N PHE A 152 8.86 -13.94 -5.09
CA PHE A 152 10.27 -13.57 -5.15
C PHE A 152 10.86 -13.37 -3.77
N GLY A 153 12.14 -13.69 -3.60
CA GLY A 153 12.86 -13.49 -2.35
C GLY A 153 12.82 -12.05 -1.85
N VAL A 154 12.72 -11.92 -0.53
CA VAL A 154 12.70 -10.63 0.17
C VAL A 154 13.65 -10.71 1.34
N THR A 155 14.52 -9.71 1.51
CA THR A 155 15.44 -9.63 2.64
C THR A 155 15.15 -8.40 3.50
N ARG A 156 15.46 -8.49 4.80
CA ARG A 156 15.35 -7.36 5.72
C ARG A 156 16.18 -6.16 5.25
N ARG A 157 17.36 -6.42 4.70
CA ARG A 157 18.24 -5.38 4.15
C ARG A 157 17.58 -4.64 2.99
N GLU A 158 16.98 -5.36 2.03
CA GLU A 158 16.27 -4.76 0.90
C GLU A 158 15.11 -3.88 1.36
N LEU A 159 14.31 -4.37 2.31
CA LEU A 159 13.18 -3.59 2.86
C LEU A 159 13.69 -2.29 3.50
N TRP A 160 14.78 -2.37 4.29
CA TRP A 160 15.36 -1.20 4.90
C TRP A 160 15.88 -0.19 3.88
N GLU A 161 16.67 -0.63 2.91
CA GLU A 161 17.25 0.23 1.87
C GLU A 161 16.18 0.94 1.05
N ARG A 162 15.04 0.28 0.78
CA ARG A 162 13.96 0.85 -0.02
C ARG A 162 13.01 1.77 0.76
N PHE A 163 12.70 1.43 1.99
CA PHE A 163 11.66 2.15 2.74
C PHE A 163 12.23 3.20 3.71
N SER A 164 13.37 2.98 4.36
CA SER A 164 13.93 3.91 5.34
C SER A 164 14.22 5.32 4.82
N PRO A 165 14.52 5.58 3.54
CA PRO A 165 14.65 6.94 3.04
C PRO A 165 13.36 7.77 3.15
N HIS A 166 12.20 7.10 3.08
CA HIS A 166 10.88 7.73 2.99
C HIS A 166 10.02 7.54 4.23
N PHE A 167 10.38 6.57 5.06
CA PHE A 167 9.59 6.13 6.22
C PHE A 167 10.45 6.06 7.48
N GLU A 168 9.83 6.30 8.61
CA GLU A 168 10.33 5.98 9.94
C GLU A 168 9.80 4.61 10.35
N LEU A 169 10.65 3.70 10.79
CA LEU A 169 10.23 2.40 11.32
C LEU A 169 9.77 2.60 12.77
N LEU A 170 8.49 2.36 13.02
CA LEU A 170 7.91 2.48 14.36
C LEU A 170 8.05 1.17 15.16
N ALA A 171 7.85 0.02 14.50
CA ALA A 171 7.98 -1.29 15.10
C ALA A 171 8.28 -2.37 14.07
N GLU A 172 8.92 -3.44 14.53
CA GLU A 172 9.21 -4.64 13.75
C GLU A 172 9.12 -5.86 14.67
N TRP A 173 8.39 -6.90 14.22
CA TRP A 173 8.25 -8.15 14.99
C TRP A 173 7.88 -9.33 14.09
N THR A 174 8.08 -10.55 14.60
CA THR A 174 7.57 -11.76 13.96
C THR A 174 6.09 -11.91 14.32
N PRO A 175 5.16 -11.83 13.33
CA PRO A 175 3.74 -11.96 13.60
C PRO A 175 3.34 -13.42 13.82
N ARG A 176 2.16 -13.64 14.40
CA ARG A 176 1.48 -14.92 14.23
C ARG A 176 1.13 -15.11 12.76
N SER A 177 1.44 -16.26 12.23
CA SER A 177 1.34 -16.59 10.81
C SER A 177 0.46 -17.79 10.57
N TYR A 178 0.08 -18.05 9.32
CA TYR A 178 -0.52 -19.32 8.95
C TYR A 178 0.46 -20.49 9.23
N PRO A 179 -0.02 -21.72 9.50
CA PRO A 179 0.84 -22.85 9.89
C PRO A 179 2.01 -23.08 8.93
N ASN A 180 1.79 -22.94 7.64
CA ASN A 180 2.82 -23.14 6.61
C ASN A 180 3.71 -21.90 6.36
N ARG A 181 3.59 -20.84 7.15
CA ARG A 181 4.38 -19.59 7.06
C ARG A 181 5.04 -19.19 8.38
N VAL A 182 4.93 -20.02 9.39
CA VAL A 182 5.56 -19.78 10.71
C VAL A 182 7.07 -19.59 10.54
N GLY A 183 7.59 -18.46 11.06
CA GLY A 183 9.00 -18.09 10.94
C GLY A 183 9.43 -17.53 9.59
N LEU A 184 8.50 -17.46 8.61
CA LEU A 184 8.76 -16.93 7.27
C LEU A 184 8.16 -15.54 7.03
N GLU A 185 7.50 -14.97 8.04
CA GLU A 185 6.87 -13.66 7.93
C GLU A 185 7.47 -12.68 8.94
N GLN A 186 7.64 -11.43 8.50
CA GLN A 186 8.08 -10.32 9.32
C GLN A 186 7.09 -9.17 9.16
N MET A 187 6.62 -8.64 10.27
CA MET A 187 5.69 -7.51 10.28
C MET A 187 6.45 -6.23 10.60
N LEU A 188 6.28 -5.22 9.73
CA LEU A 188 6.91 -3.92 9.87
C LEU A 188 5.84 -2.84 9.86
N TRP A 189 5.94 -1.95 10.85
CA TRP A 189 5.06 -0.79 10.96
C TRP A 189 5.88 0.48 10.73
N TRP A 190 5.56 1.17 9.64
CA TRP A 190 6.23 2.37 9.18
C TRP A 190 5.32 3.58 9.25
N LYS A 191 5.89 4.75 9.56
CA LYS A 191 5.23 6.04 9.40
C LYS A 191 5.88 6.80 8.25
N ARG A 192 5.07 7.33 7.32
CA ARG A 192 5.59 8.16 6.23
C ARG A 192 6.17 9.45 6.79
N LYS A 193 7.41 9.76 6.41
CA LYS A 193 8.08 11.01 6.77
C LYS A 193 7.41 12.20 6.10
N GLN A 194 7.39 13.34 6.77
CA GLN A 194 7.08 14.60 6.12
C GLN A 194 8.20 14.97 5.14
N GLU A 195 7.84 15.41 3.93
CA GLU A 195 8.85 15.95 3.03
C GLU A 195 9.36 17.27 3.64
N PHE A 196 10.62 17.31 4.04
CA PHE A 196 11.29 18.56 4.37
C PHE A 196 11.30 19.42 3.09
N ARG A 197 10.37 20.35 2.96
CA ARG A 197 10.52 21.44 1.99
C ARG A 197 11.75 22.24 2.40
N SER A 198 12.85 22.04 1.70
CA SER A 198 14.01 22.91 1.81
C SER A 198 13.56 24.37 1.56
N PRO A 199 13.96 25.36 2.38
CA PRO A 199 13.51 26.76 2.25
C PRO A 199 13.96 27.47 0.95
N LYS A 200 14.59 26.78 0.02
CA LYS A 200 15.21 27.37 -1.19
C LYS A 200 14.27 27.59 -2.37
N SER A 201 12.96 27.52 -2.24
CA SER A 201 12.04 27.84 -3.35
C SER A 201 11.22 29.14 -3.18
N GLU A 202 11.51 29.98 -2.20
CA GLU A 202 11.12 31.38 -2.24
C GLU A 202 12.13 32.20 -3.07
N VAL A 203 12.14 31.95 -4.38
CA VAL A 203 12.70 32.92 -5.32
C VAL A 203 11.83 34.17 -5.22
N ARG A 204 12.34 35.17 -4.52
CA ARG A 204 11.78 36.54 -4.48
C ARG A 204 11.42 36.95 -5.91
N ARG A 205 10.13 37.03 -6.20
CA ARG A 205 9.66 37.82 -7.35
C ARG A 205 10.12 39.24 -7.09
N LYS A 206 11.08 39.72 -7.89
CA LYS A 206 11.48 41.12 -7.90
C LYS A 206 10.23 41.97 -8.24
N PRO A 207 9.98 43.06 -7.49
CA PRO A 207 8.90 43.94 -7.85
C PRO A 207 9.19 44.58 -9.22
N GLU A 208 8.27 44.44 -10.16
CA GLU A 208 8.32 45.16 -11.44
C GLU A 208 8.32 46.65 -11.18
N CYS A 209 9.38 47.32 -11.64
CA CYS A 209 9.53 48.74 -11.59
C CYS A 209 8.53 49.39 -12.57
N ARG A 210 7.44 49.93 -12.03
CA ARG A 210 6.50 50.76 -12.82
C ARG A 210 7.25 51.99 -13.33
N LYS A 211 7.55 52.05 -14.61
CA LYS A 211 7.99 53.27 -15.28
C LYS A 211 6.79 54.27 -15.35
N SER A 212 6.82 55.29 -14.52
CA SER A 212 5.94 56.43 -14.61
C SER A 212 6.28 57.25 -15.86
N LYS A 213 5.36 57.29 -16.83
CA LYS A 213 5.42 58.26 -17.94
C LYS A 213 5.03 59.65 -17.40
N LEU A 214 6.03 60.50 -17.23
CA LEU A 214 5.82 61.93 -17.09
C LEU A 214 5.51 62.51 -18.50
N SER A 215 4.30 62.98 -18.67
CA SER A 215 3.90 63.82 -19.81
C SER A 215 4.20 65.29 -19.49
N VAL A 216 5.06 65.91 -20.26
CA VAL A 216 5.34 67.36 -20.23
C VAL A 216 4.38 68.06 -21.22
N PRO A 217 3.66 69.08 -20.85
CA PRO A 217 2.90 69.87 -21.81
C PRO A 217 3.78 70.91 -22.48
N ILE A 218 3.72 70.98 -23.82
CA ILE A 218 4.35 71.98 -24.63
C ILE A 218 3.32 73.15 -24.82
N ARG A 219 3.79 74.39 -24.61
CA ARG A 219 3.09 75.60 -25.00
C ARG A 219 3.25 75.84 -26.50
#